data_4cc1282bca4842e581853f03ee86b871
#
_entry.id   4cc1282bca4842e581853f03ee86b871
#
_cell.length_a   1.000
_cell.length_b   1.000
_cell.length_c   1.000
_cell.angle_alpha   90.00
_cell.angle_beta   90.00
_cell.angle_gamma   90.00
#
_symmetry.space_group_name_H-M   'P 1'
#
loop_
_entity.id
_entity.type
_entity.pdbx_description
1 polymer ?
#
loop_
_entity_poly.entity_id
_entity_poly.type
_entity_poly.pdbx_seq_one_letter_code
_entity_poly.pdbx_strand_id
1 'polypeptide(L)'
;MKNVLLVDDHSIVRQGLKNLIALEADLTVTGEAASGLEALNLVRSNSYDIVVLDISMPDKNGVDTLHDLKHVSPDLPVLILSGYAEAQYALNLIRNGCKGYLSKDADSDEIIKAIRTIANGKRYISAELAELMSEQLSHPSEKQLHETLSDREFQVFFKLAGGLSATEIGAELNISVKTVSTYRSRILEKMSLKTNADLTYYAIKNGLIA
;
A
#
# COMPACT_ATOMS: atom_id res chain seq x y z
N MET A 1 -15.86 -7.29 -20.51
CA MET A 1 -14.68 -6.43 -20.42
C MET A 1 -14.73 -5.77 -19.06
N LYS A 2 -13.65 -5.82 -18.28
CA LYS A 2 -13.60 -5.31 -16.91
C LYS A 2 -12.99 -3.90 -16.89
N ASN A 3 -13.65 -2.97 -16.23
CA ASN A 3 -13.26 -1.57 -16.14
C ASN A 3 -12.24 -1.36 -15.02
N VAL A 4 -11.05 -0.90 -15.35
CA VAL A 4 -9.94 -0.65 -14.43
C VAL A 4 -9.76 0.85 -14.19
N LEU A 5 -9.67 1.25 -12.93
CA LEU A 5 -9.20 2.57 -12.53
C LEU A 5 -7.73 2.46 -12.10
N LEU A 6 -6.84 3.23 -12.73
CA LEU A 6 -5.43 3.34 -12.34
C LEU A 6 -5.23 4.59 -11.49
N VAL A 7 -4.59 4.42 -10.33
CA VAL A 7 -4.32 5.50 -9.37
C VAL A 7 -2.85 5.47 -8.98
N ASP A 8 -2.06 6.39 -9.51
CA ASP A 8 -0.62 6.53 -9.28
C ASP A 8 -0.21 7.96 -9.65
N ASP A 9 0.61 8.64 -8.88
CA ASP A 9 1.07 10.00 -9.20
C ASP A 9 2.15 10.01 -10.30
N HIS A 10 2.82 8.86 -10.54
CA HIS A 10 3.82 8.71 -11.58
C HIS A 10 3.19 8.44 -12.95
N SER A 11 3.16 9.44 -13.83
CA SER A 11 2.56 9.33 -15.17
C SER A 11 3.16 8.22 -16.03
N ILE A 12 4.47 7.95 -15.90
CA ILE A 12 5.17 6.88 -16.64
C ILE A 12 4.65 5.50 -16.21
N VAL A 13 4.44 5.29 -14.91
CA VAL A 13 3.90 4.02 -14.37
C VAL A 13 2.47 3.82 -14.86
N ARG A 14 1.61 4.86 -14.76
CA ARG A 14 0.23 4.77 -15.28
C ARG A 14 0.21 4.43 -16.76
N GLN A 15 1.04 5.11 -17.59
CA GLN A 15 1.12 4.83 -19.02
C GLN A 15 1.62 3.41 -19.31
N GLY A 16 2.59 2.92 -18.55
CA GLY A 16 3.09 1.54 -18.66
C GLY A 16 1.99 0.51 -18.36
N LEU A 17 1.29 0.68 -17.25
CA LEU A 17 0.17 -0.19 -16.87
C LEU A 17 -0.98 -0.13 -17.88
N LYS A 18 -1.30 1.05 -18.39
CA LYS A 18 -2.32 1.22 -19.43
C LYS A 18 -1.98 0.47 -20.71
N ASN A 19 -0.72 0.57 -21.16
CA ASN A 19 -0.24 -0.16 -22.33
C ASN A 19 -0.29 -1.67 -22.10
N LEU A 20 0.12 -2.13 -20.91
CA LEU A 20 0.08 -3.53 -20.52
C LEU A 20 -1.36 -4.08 -20.53
N ILE A 21 -2.29 -3.37 -19.92
CA ILE A 21 -3.71 -3.75 -19.85
C ILE A 21 -4.36 -3.72 -21.24
N ALA A 22 -3.94 -2.81 -22.13
CA ALA A 22 -4.48 -2.72 -23.48
C ALA A 22 -4.17 -3.93 -24.37
N LEU A 23 -3.21 -4.77 -23.99
CA LEU A 23 -2.93 -6.04 -24.68
C LEU A 23 -3.94 -7.14 -24.31
N GLU A 24 -4.77 -6.93 -23.28
CA GLU A 24 -5.70 -7.92 -22.76
C GLU A 24 -7.12 -7.68 -23.28
N ALA A 25 -7.74 -8.68 -23.91
CA ALA A 25 -9.06 -8.56 -24.50
C ALA A 25 -10.22 -8.43 -23.47
N ASP A 26 -9.97 -8.80 -22.22
CA ASP A 26 -10.96 -8.86 -21.15
C ASP A 26 -10.89 -7.68 -20.16
N LEU A 27 -9.84 -6.85 -20.26
CA LEU A 27 -9.59 -5.68 -19.40
C LEU A 27 -9.58 -4.37 -20.19
N THR A 28 -9.95 -3.27 -19.55
CA THR A 28 -9.83 -1.94 -20.15
C THR A 28 -9.62 -0.88 -19.04
N VAL A 29 -8.70 0.05 -19.25
CA VAL A 29 -8.54 1.21 -18.39
C VAL A 29 -9.58 2.25 -18.82
N THR A 30 -10.55 2.50 -17.95
CA THR A 30 -11.64 3.48 -18.17
C THR A 30 -11.50 4.72 -17.29
N GLY A 31 -10.51 4.74 -16.38
CA GLY A 31 -10.20 5.88 -15.54
C GLY A 31 -8.74 5.91 -15.14
N GLU A 32 -8.20 7.11 -15.01
CA GLU A 32 -6.87 7.40 -14.51
C GLU A 32 -6.96 8.52 -13.49
N ALA A 33 -6.23 8.41 -12.37
CA ALA A 33 -6.12 9.41 -11.34
C ALA A 33 -4.65 9.58 -10.92
N ALA A 34 -4.23 10.82 -10.72
CA ALA A 34 -2.90 11.15 -10.23
C ALA A 34 -2.88 11.38 -8.70
N SER A 35 -4.03 11.27 -8.03
CA SER A 35 -4.17 11.47 -6.59
C SER A 35 -5.34 10.68 -6.00
N GLY A 36 -5.30 10.47 -4.68
CA GLY A 36 -6.40 9.82 -3.98
C GLY A 36 -7.71 10.60 -4.04
N LEU A 37 -7.65 11.94 -4.04
CA LEU A 37 -8.85 12.78 -4.16
C LEU A 37 -9.51 12.64 -5.54
N GLU A 38 -8.71 12.62 -6.61
CA GLU A 38 -9.19 12.39 -7.97
C GLU A 38 -9.81 11.01 -8.11
N ALA A 39 -9.17 9.97 -7.56
CA ALA A 39 -9.70 8.61 -7.53
C ALA A 39 -11.08 8.54 -6.86
N LEU A 40 -11.25 9.19 -5.70
CA LEU A 40 -12.54 9.24 -5.00
C LEU A 40 -13.64 9.93 -5.83
N ASN A 41 -13.31 11.01 -6.53
CA ASN A 41 -14.25 11.71 -7.39
C ASN A 41 -14.68 10.83 -8.58
N LEU A 42 -13.73 10.12 -9.19
CA LEU A 42 -14.00 9.19 -10.28
C LEU A 42 -14.90 8.03 -9.84
N VAL A 43 -14.64 7.42 -8.67
CA VAL A 43 -15.45 6.31 -8.12
C VAL A 43 -16.87 6.74 -7.77
N ARG A 44 -17.07 8.02 -7.37
CA ARG A 44 -18.44 8.55 -7.13
C ARG A 44 -19.25 8.74 -8.41
N SER A 45 -18.58 8.99 -9.53
CA SER A 45 -19.22 9.35 -10.81
C SER A 45 -19.26 8.21 -11.81
N ASN A 46 -18.45 7.17 -11.63
CA ASN A 46 -18.31 6.08 -12.58
C ASN A 46 -18.27 4.73 -11.83
N SER A 47 -18.51 3.66 -12.58
CA SER A 47 -18.41 2.28 -12.06
C SER A 47 -17.13 1.61 -12.56
N TYR A 48 -16.40 0.99 -11.65
CA TYR A 48 -15.19 0.23 -11.94
C TYR A 48 -15.31 -1.19 -11.36
N ASP A 49 -14.66 -2.15 -12.02
CA ASP A 49 -14.57 -3.54 -11.53
C ASP A 49 -13.38 -3.72 -10.60
N ILE A 50 -12.39 -2.83 -10.69
CA ILE A 50 -11.18 -2.84 -9.86
C ILE A 50 -10.50 -1.48 -9.85
N VAL A 51 -9.88 -1.14 -8.72
CA VAL A 51 -8.92 -0.05 -8.59
C VAL A 51 -7.52 -0.63 -8.40
N VAL A 52 -6.55 -0.20 -9.22
CA VAL A 52 -5.11 -0.42 -9.01
C VAL A 52 -4.56 0.84 -8.37
N LEU A 53 -4.10 0.76 -7.14
CA LEU A 53 -3.79 1.90 -6.28
C LEU A 53 -2.34 1.86 -5.82
N ASP A 54 -1.58 2.92 -6.12
CA ASP A 54 -0.30 3.16 -5.48
C ASP A 54 -0.49 3.71 -4.06
N ILE A 55 0.37 3.26 -3.13
CA ILE A 55 0.40 3.79 -1.76
C ILE A 55 1.31 5.01 -1.60
N SER A 56 2.26 5.22 -2.47
CA SER A 56 3.32 6.23 -2.32
C SER A 56 2.97 7.57 -2.95
N MET A 57 1.72 8.01 -2.88
CA MET A 57 1.29 9.29 -3.46
C MET A 57 1.49 10.48 -2.51
N PRO A 58 1.87 11.68 -3.03
CA PRO A 58 2.25 12.83 -2.21
C PRO A 58 1.08 13.49 -1.45
N ASP A 59 -0.10 13.67 -2.06
CA ASP A 59 -1.19 14.46 -1.47
C ASP A 59 -1.99 13.68 -0.42
N LYS A 60 -2.57 12.58 -0.85
CA LYS A 60 -3.28 11.63 -0.01
C LYS A 60 -2.68 10.27 -0.29
N ASN A 61 -2.04 9.69 0.74
CA ASN A 61 -1.40 8.39 0.54
C ASN A 61 -2.44 7.32 0.18
N GLY A 62 -1.98 6.27 -0.48
CA GLY A 62 -2.86 5.20 -0.93
C GLY A 62 -3.57 4.47 0.20
N VAL A 63 -3.03 4.47 1.43
CA VAL A 63 -3.67 3.84 2.59
C VAL A 63 -4.91 4.61 3.02
N ASP A 64 -4.79 5.94 3.19
CA ASP A 64 -5.93 6.81 3.48
C ASP A 64 -6.94 6.77 2.32
N THR A 65 -6.44 6.67 1.09
CA THR A 65 -7.27 6.52 -0.12
C THR A 65 -8.02 5.20 -0.12
N LEU A 66 -7.37 4.08 0.23
CA LEU A 66 -8.02 2.77 0.38
C LEU A 66 -9.15 2.83 1.40
N HIS A 67 -8.89 3.42 2.57
CA HIS A 67 -9.89 3.58 3.62
C HIS A 67 -11.11 4.35 3.13
N ASP A 68 -10.90 5.49 2.45
CA ASP A 68 -12.00 6.30 1.93
C ASP A 68 -12.73 5.61 0.77
N LEU A 69 -12.02 4.92 -0.12
CA LEU A 69 -12.63 4.10 -1.18
C LEU A 69 -13.56 3.05 -0.57
N LYS A 70 -13.15 2.41 0.52
CA LYS A 70 -13.99 1.42 1.23
C LYS A 70 -15.20 2.03 1.92
N HIS A 71 -15.14 3.31 2.30
CA HIS A 71 -16.32 4.03 2.80
C HIS A 71 -17.29 4.44 1.70
N VAL A 72 -16.75 4.89 0.55
CA VAL A 72 -17.56 5.36 -0.59
C VAL A 72 -18.16 4.18 -1.37
N SER A 73 -17.37 3.12 -1.56
CA SER A 73 -17.76 1.93 -2.33
C SER A 73 -17.17 0.67 -1.65
N PRO A 74 -17.85 0.11 -0.63
CA PRO A 74 -17.35 -1.01 0.17
C PRO A 74 -16.99 -2.25 -0.64
N ASP A 75 -17.75 -2.53 -1.68
CA ASP A 75 -17.60 -3.73 -2.52
C ASP A 75 -16.57 -3.57 -3.64
N LEU A 76 -16.13 -2.33 -3.95
CA LEU A 76 -15.15 -2.08 -5.00
C LEU A 76 -13.80 -2.72 -4.65
N PRO A 77 -13.32 -3.70 -5.44
CA PRO A 77 -12.06 -4.35 -5.14
C PRO A 77 -10.87 -3.41 -5.41
N VAL A 78 -9.88 -3.46 -4.53
CA VAL A 78 -8.65 -2.68 -4.65
C VAL A 78 -7.45 -3.61 -4.66
N LEU A 79 -6.62 -3.51 -5.69
CA LEU A 79 -5.25 -4.05 -5.76
C LEU A 79 -4.29 -2.93 -5.40
N ILE A 80 -3.43 -3.17 -4.42
CA ILE A 80 -2.31 -2.27 -4.14
C ILE A 80 -1.13 -2.67 -5.02
N LEU A 81 -0.54 -1.68 -5.68
CA LEU A 81 0.70 -1.81 -6.44
C LEU A 81 1.72 -0.80 -5.90
N SER A 82 2.79 -1.25 -5.27
CA SER A 82 3.69 -0.41 -4.49
C SER A 82 5.16 -0.65 -4.80
N GLY A 83 5.99 0.38 -4.65
CA GLY A 83 7.45 0.25 -4.68
C GLY A 83 8.07 -0.35 -3.41
N TYR A 84 7.26 -0.67 -2.39
CA TYR A 84 7.75 -1.31 -1.16
C TYR A 84 7.59 -2.83 -1.24
N ALA A 85 8.51 -3.57 -0.61
CA ALA A 85 8.44 -5.02 -0.54
C ALA A 85 7.14 -5.50 0.13
N GLU A 86 6.56 -6.59 -0.38
CA GLU A 86 5.25 -7.11 0.04
C GLU A 86 5.15 -7.38 1.54
N ALA A 87 6.20 -7.95 2.13
CA ALA A 87 6.24 -8.35 3.53
C ALA A 87 5.83 -7.26 4.52
N GLN A 88 6.15 -6.02 4.20
CA GLN A 88 6.08 -4.91 5.14
C GLN A 88 4.71 -4.25 5.23
N TYR A 89 3.97 -4.25 4.12
CA TYR A 89 2.70 -3.53 4.02
C TYR A 89 1.49 -4.44 3.77
N ALA A 90 1.72 -5.56 3.08
CA ALA A 90 0.65 -6.39 2.55
C ALA A 90 -0.33 -6.88 3.62
N LEU A 91 0.17 -7.36 4.74
CA LEU A 91 -0.67 -7.94 5.80
C LEU A 91 -1.61 -6.91 6.42
N ASN A 92 -1.11 -5.70 6.70
CA ASN A 92 -1.93 -4.62 7.25
C ASN A 92 -2.96 -4.14 6.22
N LEU A 93 -2.57 -3.97 4.95
CA LEU A 93 -3.46 -3.51 3.91
C LEU A 93 -4.55 -4.53 3.57
N ILE A 94 -4.25 -5.84 3.65
CA ILE A 94 -5.25 -6.89 3.50
C ILE A 94 -6.26 -6.88 4.65
N ARG A 95 -5.80 -6.65 5.89
CA ARG A 95 -6.68 -6.45 7.06
C ARG A 95 -7.57 -5.22 6.86
N ASN A 96 -7.08 -4.17 6.22
CA ASN A 96 -7.81 -2.94 5.88
C ASN A 96 -8.68 -3.06 4.62
N GLY A 97 -8.79 -4.27 4.04
CA GLY A 97 -9.78 -4.60 3.03
C GLY A 97 -9.32 -4.53 1.58
N CYS A 98 -8.03 -4.36 1.28
CA CYS A 98 -7.56 -4.57 -0.09
C CYS A 98 -7.72 -6.05 -0.47
N LYS A 99 -7.84 -6.33 -1.76
CA LYS A 99 -8.04 -7.68 -2.29
C LYS A 99 -6.76 -8.34 -2.78
N GLY A 100 -5.67 -7.57 -2.85
CA GLY A 100 -4.33 -8.04 -3.17
C GLY A 100 -3.31 -6.94 -3.03
N TYR A 101 -2.06 -7.35 -2.95
CA TYR A 101 -0.89 -6.49 -2.89
C TYR A 101 0.19 -7.07 -3.79
N LEU A 102 0.86 -6.22 -4.57
CA LEU A 102 2.02 -6.57 -5.37
C LEU A 102 3.07 -5.45 -5.33
N SER A 103 4.33 -5.83 -5.47
CA SER A 103 5.40 -4.89 -5.78
C SER A 103 5.24 -4.34 -7.21
N LYS A 104 5.64 -3.08 -7.44
CA LYS A 104 5.78 -2.50 -8.80
C LYS A 104 6.86 -3.21 -9.63
N ASP A 105 7.76 -3.96 -8.98
CA ASP A 105 8.82 -4.76 -9.61
C ASP A 105 8.33 -6.16 -10.02
N ALA A 106 7.06 -6.50 -9.74
CA ALA A 106 6.47 -7.77 -10.15
C ALA A 106 6.41 -7.90 -11.68
N ASP A 107 6.49 -9.12 -12.17
CA ASP A 107 6.40 -9.40 -13.59
C ASP A 107 5.06 -8.96 -14.17
N SER A 108 5.08 -8.48 -15.42
CA SER A 108 3.87 -8.02 -16.12
C SER A 108 2.74 -9.04 -16.13
N ASP A 109 3.07 -10.31 -16.33
CA ASP A 109 2.08 -11.40 -16.34
C ASP A 109 1.45 -11.59 -14.95
N GLU A 110 2.22 -11.39 -13.89
CA GLU A 110 1.72 -11.47 -12.52
C GLU A 110 0.79 -10.31 -12.19
N ILE A 111 1.13 -9.11 -12.60
CA ILE A 111 0.27 -7.92 -12.44
C ILE A 111 -1.07 -8.14 -13.15
N ILE A 112 -1.06 -8.60 -14.40
CA ILE A 112 -2.29 -8.90 -15.14
C ILE A 112 -3.10 -10.00 -14.48
N LYS A 113 -2.45 -11.07 -14.03
CA LYS A 113 -3.11 -12.18 -13.31
C LYS A 113 -3.79 -11.68 -12.02
N ALA A 114 -3.13 -10.81 -11.27
CA ALA A 114 -3.69 -10.22 -10.05
C ALA A 114 -4.91 -9.34 -10.37
N ILE A 115 -4.81 -8.43 -11.35
CA ILE A 115 -5.90 -7.56 -11.79
C ILE A 115 -7.11 -8.43 -12.20
N ARG A 116 -6.90 -9.42 -13.05
CA ARG A 116 -7.96 -10.33 -13.53
C ARG A 116 -8.61 -11.11 -12.40
N THR A 117 -7.81 -11.65 -11.48
CA THR A 117 -8.30 -12.42 -10.33
C THR A 117 -9.18 -11.57 -9.44
N ILE A 118 -8.75 -10.34 -9.15
CA ILE A 118 -9.43 -9.41 -8.25
C ILE A 118 -10.68 -8.82 -8.91
N ALA A 119 -10.62 -8.46 -10.19
CA ALA A 119 -11.78 -7.97 -10.96
C ALA A 119 -12.90 -9.02 -11.09
N ASN A 120 -12.58 -10.31 -10.90
CA ASN A 120 -13.54 -11.41 -10.81
C ASN A 120 -14.00 -11.71 -9.37
N GLY A 121 -13.77 -10.80 -8.42
CA GLY A 121 -14.27 -10.89 -7.05
C GLY A 121 -13.43 -11.76 -6.10
N LYS A 122 -12.33 -12.36 -6.57
CA LYS A 122 -11.45 -13.19 -5.75
C LYS A 122 -10.35 -12.33 -5.10
N ARG A 123 -9.68 -12.88 -4.08
CA ARG A 123 -8.44 -12.30 -3.55
C ARG A 123 -7.25 -12.81 -4.36
N TYR A 124 -6.25 -11.96 -4.52
CA TYR A 124 -4.95 -12.35 -5.03
C TYR A 124 -3.93 -12.32 -3.89
N ILE A 125 -3.24 -13.42 -3.69
CA ILE A 125 -2.18 -13.59 -2.69
C ILE A 125 -0.99 -14.17 -3.44
N SER A 126 0.15 -13.45 -3.44
CA SER A 126 1.40 -13.95 -4.01
C SER A 126 1.94 -15.13 -3.19
N ALA A 127 2.88 -15.89 -3.75
CA ALA A 127 3.53 -16.98 -3.04
C ALA A 127 4.27 -16.48 -1.79
N GLU A 128 4.99 -15.35 -1.93
CA GLU A 128 5.72 -14.71 -0.83
C GLU A 128 4.77 -14.31 0.31
N LEU A 129 3.66 -13.67 -0.02
CA LEU A 129 2.66 -13.28 0.97
C LEU A 129 2.00 -14.49 1.64
N ALA A 130 1.77 -15.58 0.91
CA ALA A 130 1.24 -16.81 1.46
C ALA A 130 2.20 -17.46 2.48
N GLU A 131 3.50 -17.44 2.23
CA GLU A 131 4.52 -17.90 3.17
C GLU A 131 4.51 -17.06 4.44
N LEU A 132 4.52 -15.73 4.33
CA LEU A 132 4.44 -14.82 5.48
C LEU A 132 3.18 -15.05 6.33
N MET A 133 2.03 -15.23 5.68
CA MET A 133 0.78 -15.57 6.38
C MET A 133 0.88 -16.92 7.11
N SER A 134 1.52 -17.90 6.49
CA SER A 134 1.73 -19.22 7.09
C SER A 134 2.64 -19.17 8.32
N GLU A 135 3.73 -18.39 8.24
CA GLU A 135 4.62 -18.15 9.36
C GLU A 135 3.93 -17.49 10.55
N GLN A 136 3.11 -16.47 10.28
CA GLN A 136 2.32 -15.81 11.33
C GLN A 136 1.28 -16.73 11.99
N LEU A 137 0.68 -17.64 11.23
CA LEU A 137 -0.27 -18.62 11.75
C LEU A 137 0.43 -19.73 12.59
N SER A 138 1.63 -20.12 12.15
CA SER A 138 2.41 -21.18 12.81
C SER A 138 3.06 -20.71 14.12
N HIS A 139 3.35 -19.43 14.20
CA HIS A 139 3.86 -18.77 15.39
C HIS A 139 2.92 -17.62 15.76
N PRO A 140 1.81 -17.87 16.48
CA PRO A 140 1.01 -16.82 17.07
C PRO A 140 1.83 -16.13 18.15
N SER A 141 2.81 -15.33 17.71
CA SER A 141 3.60 -14.48 18.61
C SER A 141 2.68 -13.41 19.19
N GLU A 142 2.99 -12.99 20.42
CA GLU A 142 2.48 -11.74 20.98
C GLU A 142 2.49 -10.67 19.89
N LYS A 143 1.38 -9.95 19.74
CA LYS A 143 1.23 -8.88 18.71
C LYS A 143 2.53 -8.10 18.60
N GLN A 144 3.17 -8.17 17.45
CA GLN A 144 4.44 -7.48 17.28
C GLN A 144 4.20 -5.98 17.47
N LEU A 145 5.11 -5.30 18.16
CA LEU A 145 4.91 -3.89 18.55
C LEU A 145 4.52 -3.00 17.36
N HIS A 146 5.07 -3.26 16.19
CA HIS A 146 4.74 -2.52 14.99
C HIS A 146 3.31 -2.76 14.46
N GLU A 147 2.65 -3.85 14.83
CA GLU A 147 1.24 -4.10 14.49
C GLU A 147 0.26 -3.17 15.25
N THR A 148 0.74 -2.48 16.28
CA THR A 148 -0.03 -1.48 17.02
C THR A 148 -0.04 -0.12 16.35
N LEU A 149 0.82 0.08 15.36
CA LEU A 149 0.95 1.32 14.61
C LEU A 149 -0.21 1.43 13.60
N SER A 150 -0.73 2.65 13.47
CA SER A 150 -1.57 2.95 12.30
C SER A 150 -0.71 2.92 11.03
N ASP A 151 -1.34 2.74 9.88
CA ASP A 151 -0.63 2.66 8.60
C ASP A 151 0.30 3.87 8.36
N ARG A 152 -0.14 5.06 8.75
CA ARG A 152 0.68 6.27 8.63
C ARG A 152 1.85 6.29 9.61
N GLU A 153 1.63 5.85 10.84
CA GLU A 153 2.71 5.66 11.80
C GLU A 153 3.70 4.59 11.32
N PHE A 154 3.20 3.51 10.73
CA PHE A 154 4.06 2.46 10.17
C PHE A 154 4.92 2.98 9.01
N GLN A 155 4.37 3.77 8.08
CA GLN A 155 5.15 4.41 7.01
C GLN A 155 6.29 5.28 7.56
N VAL A 156 5.98 6.12 8.56
CA VAL A 156 6.97 6.98 9.20
C VAL A 156 7.99 6.16 9.99
N PHE A 157 7.55 5.14 10.73
CA PHE A 157 8.41 4.19 11.45
C PHE A 157 9.44 3.56 10.50
N PHE A 158 8.95 3.03 9.37
CA PHE A 158 9.79 2.33 8.41
C PHE A 158 10.90 3.23 7.85
N LYS A 159 10.55 4.46 7.49
CA LYS A 159 11.51 5.46 6.99
C LYS A 159 12.49 5.92 8.06
N LEU A 160 12.04 6.12 9.31
CA LEU A 160 12.92 6.42 10.45
C LEU A 160 13.88 5.27 10.74
N ALA A 161 13.39 4.04 10.71
CA ALA A 161 14.19 2.84 10.91
C ALA A 161 15.24 2.66 9.80
N GLY A 162 14.91 3.02 8.57
CA GLY A 162 15.83 3.08 7.42
C GLY A 162 16.82 4.25 7.45
N GLY A 163 16.80 5.09 8.48
CA GLY A 163 17.78 6.16 8.70
C GLY A 163 17.44 7.50 8.06
N LEU A 164 16.26 7.68 7.48
CA LEU A 164 15.86 8.97 6.92
C LEU A 164 15.64 10.01 8.03
N SER A 165 16.05 11.24 7.76
CA SER A 165 15.77 12.38 8.62
C SER A 165 14.29 12.80 8.54
N ALA A 166 13.80 13.52 9.55
CA ALA A 166 12.44 14.04 9.54
C ALA A 166 12.16 15.00 8.37
N THR A 167 13.18 15.66 7.84
CA THR A 167 13.08 16.54 6.67
C THR A 167 12.88 15.74 5.40
N GLU A 168 13.67 14.68 5.18
CA GLU A 168 13.54 13.78 4.04
C GLU A 168 12.19 13.05 4.05
N ILE A 169 11.80 12.52 5.21
CA ILE A 169 10.48 11.89 5.38
C ILE A 169 9.35 12.86 5.08
N GLY A 170 9.48 14.12 5.56
CA GLY A 170 8.50 15.16 5.29
C GLY A 170 8.36 15.45 3.79
N ALA A 171 9.48 15.51 3.07
CA ALA A 171 9.50 15.72 1.62
C ALA A 171 8.87 14.53 0.87
N GLU A 172 9.28 13.29 1.20
CA GLU A 172 8.76 12.09 0.53
C GLU A 172 7.28 11.82 0.79
N LEU A 173 6.81 12.09 2.01
CA LEU A 173 5.41 11.86 2.40
C LEU A 173 4.52 13.11 2.24
N ASN A 174 5.08 14.22 1.72
CA ASN A 174 4.43 15.53 1.60
C ASN A 174 3.74 16.01 2.88
N ILE A 175 4.43 15.89 4.00
CA ILE A 175 3.96 16.38 5.31
C ILE A 175 5.01 17.26 5.98
N SER A 176 4.57 18.11 6.89
CA SER A 176 5.50 18.99 7.62
C SER A 176 6.45 18.19 8.51
N VAL A 177 7.67 18.68 8.70
CA VAL A 177 8.64 18.13 9.66
C VAL A 177 8.05 18.03 11.07
N LYS A 178 7.18 18.97 11.44
CA LYS A 178 6.43 18.96 12.70
C LYS A 178 5.49 17.75 12.78
N THR A 179 4.82 17.44 11.68
CA THR A 179 3.92 16.28 11.58
C THR A 179 4.72 14.98 11.71
N VAL A 180 5.88 14.87 11.03
CA VAL A 180 6.79 13.73 11.19
C VAL A 180 7.24 13.56 12.63
N SER A 181 7.63 14.65 13.29
CA SER A 181 8.02 14.64 14.71
C SER A 181 6.88 14.16 15.63
N THR A 182 5.65 14.55 15.33
CA THR A 182 4.46 14.08 16.06
C THR A 182 4.26 12.57 15.89
N TYR A 183 4.35 12.06 14.65
CA TYR A 183 4.28 10.62 14.40
C TYR A 183 5.42 9.88 15.10
N ARG A 184 6.65 10.37 15.00
CA ARG A 184 7.80 9.78 15.71
C ARG A 184 7.54 9.63 17.21
N SER A 185 7.03 10.66 17.87
CA SER A 185 6.73 10.60 19.31
C SER A 185 5.68 9.52 19.62
N ARG A 186 4.60 9.45 18.84
CA ARG A 186 3.55 8.44 18.98
C ARG A 186 4.07 7.02 18.73
N ILE A 187 4.93 6.84 17.72
CA ILE A 187 5.55 5.56 17.40
C ILE A 187 6.39 5.07 18.57
N LEU A 188 7.28 5.91 19.09
CA LEU A 188 8.13 5.58 20.23
C LEU A 188 7.31 5.22 21.47
N GLU A 189 6.23 5.97 21.74
CA GLU A 189 5.30 5.70 22.84
C GLU A 189 4.59 4.35 22.65
N LYS A 190 3.95 4.12 21.50
CA LYS A 190 3.20 2.88 21.21
C LYS A 190 4.09 1.63 21.24
N MET A 191 5.30 1.75 20.71
CA MET A 191 6.27 0.65 20.69
C MET A 191 7.08 0.54 21.98
N SER A 192 6.88 1.43 22.96
CA SER A 192 7.66 1.50 24.21
C SER A 192 9.18 1.59 23.97
N LEU A 193 9.57 2.29 22.90
CA LEU A 193 10.96 2.53 22.50
C LEU A 193 11.35 3.99 22.80
N LYS A 194 12.65 4.30 22.88
CA LYS A 194 13.12 5.63 23.31
C LYS A 194 13.79 6.45 22.21
N THR A 195 14.45 5.79 21.27
CA THR A 195 15.31 6.43 20.27
C THR A 195 15.05 5.89 18.86
N ASN A 196 15.51 6.62 17.83
CA ASN A 196 15.48 6.10 16.46
C ASN A 196 16.38 4.85 16.33
N ALA A 197 17.48 4.79 17.06
CA ALA A 197 18.34 3.60 17.06
C ALA A 197 17.59 2.35 17.57
N ASP A 198 16.69 2.52 18.54
CA ASP A 198 15.84 1.40 19.02
C ASP A 198 14.85 0.98 17.93
N LEU A 199 14.32 1.96 17.14
CA LEU A 199 13.44 1.67 15.99
C LEU A 199 14.19 0.87 14.92
N THR A 200 15.41 1.30 14.57
CA THR A 200 16.27 0.61 13.60
C THR A 200 16.61 -0.81 14.08
N TYR A 201 17.06 -0.94 15.32
CA TYR A 201 17.38 -2.25 15.90
C TYR A 201 16.15 -3.19 15.89
N TYR A 202 15.00 -2.67 16.29
CA TYR A 202 13.75 -3.43 16.26
C TYR A 202 13.39 -3.88 14.84
N ALA A 203 13.50 -2.98 13.86
CA ALA A 203 13.18 -3.27 12.48
C ALA A 203 14.08 -4.36 11.87
N ILE A 204 15.41 -4.28 12.11
CA ILE A 204 16.37 -5.32 11.67
C ILE A 204 16.05 -6.65 12.35
N LYS A 205 15.87 -6.65 13.68
CA LYS A 205 15.60 -7.88 14.45
C LYS A 205 14.35 -8.61 13.99
N ASN A 206 13.35 -7.89 13.50
CA ASN A 206 12.08 -8.45 13.03
C ASN A 206 12.01 -8.60 11.49
N GLY A 207 13.15 -8.45 10.78
CA GLY A 207 13.22 -8.63 9.33
C GLY A 207 12.44 -7.60 8.51
N LEU A 208 12.13 -6.44 9.12
CA LEU A 208 11.39 -5.37 8.45
C LEU A 208 12.29 -4.53 7.54
N ILE A 209 13.57 -4.46 7.83
CA ILE A 209 14.64 -3.84 7.02
C ILE A 209 15.89 -4.72 7.04
N ALA A 210 16.73 -4.58 6.01
CA ALA A 210 17.99 -5.31 5.87
C ALA A 210 19.14 -4.61 6.62
#